data_8fbfc56cdecbe18ab8042c5a5e3be21d
#
_entry.id   8fbfc56cdecbe18ab8042c5a5e3be21d
#
_cell.length_a   1.000
_cell.length_b   1.000
_cell.length_c   1.000
_cell.angle_alpha   90.00
_cell.angle_beta   90.00
_cell.angle_gamma   90.00
#
_symmetry.space_group_name_H-M   'P 1'
#
loop_
_entity.id
_entity.type
_entity.pdbx_description
1 polymer ?
#
loop_
_entity_poly.entity_id
_entity_poly.type
_entity_poly.pdbx_seq_one_letter_code
_entity_poly.pdbx_strand_id
1 'polypeptide(L)'
;MKRIIIIVSCVLVATSLYGFNFSMSEDVIATPLKVLAIITLLSLIPVLLVSITSFTRIIVVLGFLRQGLGTQAGVPGPVIITLAIFLTIFIMRPTFERINRDSVQPYLRHEINDREAIMRAIPAIREFMFHQVREKDLGLLMSTAGLPKPENKDDVPISTLIPAFIMSELRRAFQIGFVLYLPFLVIDMVISSILLSLGMFMLPPMLISLPFKLLLFVLVDGWNMVVKSLVASFNI
;
A
#
# COMPACT_ATOMS: atom_id res chain seq x y z
N MET A 1 11.89 -15.27 6.51
CA MET A 1 10.85 -14.23 6.47
C MET A 1 10.69 -13.49 7.79
N LYS A 2 10.45 -14.14 8.95
CA LYS A 2 10.33 -13.44 10.26
C LYS A 2 11.52 -12.52 10.60
N ARG A 3 12.75 -12.96 10.32
CA ARG A 3 13.96 -12.15 10.55
C ARG A 3 14.05 -10.90 9.67
N ILE A 4 13.55 -10.94 8.45
CA ILE A 4 13.58 -9.80 7.51
C ILE A 4 12.58 -8.71 7.93
N ILE A 5 11.38 -9.09 8.34
CA ILE A 5 10.35 -8.15 8.82
C ILE A 5 10.81 -7.45 10.10
N ILE A 6 11.40 -8.22 11.03
CA ILE A 6 11.96 -7.68 12.28
C ILE A 6 13.14 -6.74 11.98
N ILE A 7 14.01 -7.10 11.04
CA ILE A 7 15.18 -6.29 10.68
C ILE A 7 14.76 -4.99 10.00
N VAL A 8 13.83 -5.03 9.04
CA VAL A 8 13.31 -3.81 8.37
C VAL A 8 12.60 -2.91 9.38
N SER A 9 11.82 -3.48 10.28
CA SER A 9 11.18 -2.73 11.36
C SER A 9 12.20 -2.16 12.35
N CYS A 10 13.23 -2.92 12.74
CA CYS A 10 14.30 -2.46 13.62
C CYS A 10 15.21 -1.40 12.98
N VAL A 11 15.55 -1.54 11.68
CA VAL A 11 16.38 -0.55 10.97
C VAL A 11 15.62 0.77 10.82
N LEU A 12 14.34 0.74 10.47
CA LEU A 12 13.50 1.95 10.40
C LEU A 12 13.33 2.61 11.78
N VAL A 13 13.17 1.83 12.84
CA VAL A 13 13.08 2.32 14.22
C VAL A 13 14.43 2.88 14.68
N ALA A 14 15.53 2.19 14.41
CA ALA A 14 16.87 2.63 14.79
C ALA A 14 17.27 3.94 14.07
N THR A 15 16.96 4.09 12.78
CA THR A 15 17.29 5.29 12.01
C THR A 15 16.51 6.53 12.45
N SER A 16 15.27 6.35 12.91
CA SER A 16 14.49 7.44 13.52
C SER A 16 15.10 7.91 14.85
N LEU A 17 15.76 7.01 15.58
CA LEU A 17 16.39 7.30 16.87
C LEU A 17 17.79 7.98 16.71
N TYR A 18 18.56 7.63 15.69
CA TYR A 18 19.92 8.13 15.49
C TYR A 18 20.02 9.52 14.82
N GLY A 19 18.99 9.93 14.08
CA GLY A 19 18.94 11.30 13.52
C GLY A 19 18.68 12.39 14.57
N PHE A 20 18.31 12.01 15.77
CA PHE A 20 18.12 12.90 16.91
C PHE A 20 19.36 12.81 17.82
N ASN A 21 20.26 13.80 17.74
CA ASN A 21 21.34 13.97 18.70
C ASN A 21 20.73 14.24 20.09
N PHE A 22 20.60 13.19 20.87
CA PHE A 22 20.05 13.21 22.23
C PHE A 22 21.14 13.69 23.19
N SER A 23 21.44 14.99 23.20
CA SER A 23 22.17 15.58 24.31
C SER A 23 21.21 15.59 25.53
N MET A 24 21.44 14.73 26.48
CA MET A 24 20.75 14.72 27.77
C MET A 24 21.17 15.97 28.55
N SER A 25 20.48 17.09 28.36
CA SER A 25 20.47 18.15 29.35
C SER A 25 19.36 17.86 30.38
N GLU A 26 19.68 18.02 31.65
CA GLU A 26 18.90 17.62 32.83
C GLU A 26 17.59 18.42 33.05
N ASP A 27 16.94 18.91 32.04
CA ASP A 27 15.68 19.64 32.17
C ASP A 27 14.50 18.67 32.32
N VAL A 28 13.88 18.67 33.47
CA VAL A 28 12.74 17.84 33.88
C VAL A 28 11.57 17.86 32.88
N ILE A 29 11.45 18.92 32.10
CA ILE A 29 10.40 19.10 31.05
C ILE A 29 10.85 18.54 29.69
N ALA A 30 12.14 18.51 29.41
CA ALA A 30 12.66 18.08 28.12
C ALA A 30 12.52 16.56 27.88
N THR A 31 12.61 15.76 28.91
CA THR A 31 12.51 14.29 28.82
C THR A 31 11.10 13.79 28.39
N PRO A 32 10.00 14.23 29.03
CA PRO A 32 8.65 13.86 28.57
C PRO A 32 8.34 14.33 27.14
N LEU A 33 8.78 15.53 26.75
CA LEU A 33 8.59 16.05 25.42
C LEU A 33 9.35 15.22 24.35
N LYS A 34 10.56 14.78 24.66
CA LYS A 34 11.36 13.89 23.81
C LYS A 34 10.69 12.54 23.64
N VAL A 35 10.20 11.94 24.70
CA VAL A 35 9.47 10.66 24.66
C VAL A 35 8.19 10.81 23.82
N LEU A 36 7.45 11.89 24.00
CA LEU A 36 6.26 12.18 23.20
C LEU A 36 6.60 12.30 21.71
N ALA A 37 7.66 13.03 21.37
CA ALA A 37 8.12 13.19 19.99
C ALA A 37 8.50 11.83 19.36
N ILE A 38 9.22 10.96 20.09
CA ILE A 38 9.58 9.62 19.63
C ILE A 38 8.34 8.76 19.38
N ILE A 39 7.40 8.74 20.32
CA ILE A 39 6.15 7.97 20.18
C ILE A 39 5.35 8.47 18.97
N THR A 40 5.28 9.80 18.78
CA THR A 40 4.60 10.40 17.63
C THR A 40 5.29 9.99 16.31
N LEU A 41 6.61 10.03 16.24
CA LEU A 41 7.37 9.60 15.06
C LEU A 41 7.15 8.10 14.77
N LEU A 42 7.21 7.26 15.79
CA LEU A 42 6.96 5.83 15.68
C LEU A 42 5.56 5.52 15.15
N SER A 43 4.55 6.31 15.53
CA SER A 43 3.17 6.13 15.06
C SER A 43 2.99 6.48 13.58
N LEU A 44 3.89 7.26 12.97
CA LEU A 44 3.85 7.61 11.55
C LEU A 44 4.49 6.55 10.65
N ILE A 45 5.34 5.66 11.20
CA ILE A 45 6.05 4.63 10.41
C ILE A 45 5.09 3.74 9.61
N PRO A 46 3.99 3.20 10.17
CA PRO A 46 3.05 2.37 9.42
C PRO A 46 2.44 3.11 8.23
N VAL A 47 2.11 4.39 8.40
CA VAL A 47 1.52 5.23 7.35
C VAL A 47 2.53 5.43 6.21
N LEU A 48 3.78 5.72 6.53
CA LEU A 48 4.84 5.86 5.53
C LEU A 48 5.08 4.56 4.77
N LEU A 49 5.16 3.42 5.46
CA LEU A 49 5.33 2.11 4.83
C LEU A 49 4.20 1.78 3.85
N VAL A 50 2.96 2.04 4.25
CA VAL A 50 1.79 1.88 3.38
C VAL A 50 1.90 2.78 2.16
N SER A 51 2.36 4.01 2.33
CA SER A 51 2.40 5.05 1.28
C SER A 51 3.46 4.82 0.20
N ILE A 52 4.55 4.10 0.49
CA ILE A 52 5.68 3.89 -0.44
C ILE A 52 5.78 2.45 -0.99
N THR A 53 4.79 1.60 -0.68
CA THR A 53 4.77 0.20 -1.11
C THR A 53 3.55 -0.12 -1.99
N SER A 54 3.49 -1.35 -2.49
CA SER A 54 2.33 -1.86 -3.25
C SER A 54 1.06 -2.02 -2.42
N PHE A 55 1.12 -1.85 -1.09
CA PHE A 55 0.01 -2.09 -0.17
C PHE A 55 -1.23 -1.26 -0.51
N THR A 56 -1.06 0.02 -0.85
CA THR A 56 -2.18 0.94 -1.15
C THR A 56 -3.05 0.40 -2.28
N ARG A 57 -2.48 -0.05 -3.40
CA ARG A 57 -3.25 -0.62 -4.52
C ARG A 57 -3.97 -1.89 -4.10
N ILE A 58 -3.26 -2.78 -3.41
CA ILE A 58 -3.77 -4.10 -3.03
C ILE A 58 -4.96 -3.96 -2.08
N ILE A 59 -4.83 -3.16 -1.01
CA ILE A 59 -5.89 -3.02 -0.01
C ILE A 59 -7.15 -2.38 -0.58
N VAL A 60 -7.00 -1.39 -1.48
CA VAL A 60 -8.12 -0.73 -2.13
C VAL A 60 -8.85 -1.69 -3.07
N VAL A 61 -8.12 -2.46 -3.90
CA VAL A 61 -8.73 -3.46 -4.80
C VAL A 61 -9.46 -4.56 -4.03
N LEU A 62 -8.83 -5.09 -2.97
CA LEU A 62 -9.46 -6.10 -2.11
C LEU A 62 -10.68 -5.52 -1.36
N GLY A 63 -10.65 -4.24 -1.03
CA GLY A 63 -11.80 -3.50 -0.47
C GLY A 63 -12.97 -3.47 -1.45
N PHE A 64 -12.74 -3.13 -2.72
CA PHE A 64 -13.75 -3.17 -3.77
C PHE A 64 -14.32 -4.57 -3.99
N LEU A 65 -13.45 -5.59 -3.99
CA LEU A 65 -13.90 -6.98 -4.09
C LEU A 65 -14.83 -7.36 -2.95
N ARG A 66 -14.45 -7.05 -1.71
CA ARG A 66 -15.27 -7.31 -0.51
C ARG A 66 -16.63 -6.60 -0.57
N GLN A 67 -16.62 -5.34 -1.03
CA GLN A 67 -17.83 -4.56 -1.22
C GLN A 67 -18.71 -5.13 -2.31
N GLY A 68 -18.13 -5.50 -3.46
CA GLY A 68 -18.84 -6.10 -4.59
C GLY A 68 -19.55 -7.41 -4.23
N LEU A 69 -18.86 -8.27 -3.48
CA LEU A 69 -19.43 -9.52 -2.99
C LEU A 69 -20.56 -9.32 -1.96
N GLY A 70 -20.74 -8.11 -1.40
CA GLY A 70 -21.71 -7.87 -0.33
C GLY A 70 -21.35 -8.55 1.00
N THR A 71 -20.09 -9.01 1.14
CA THR A 71 -19.63 -9.82 2.28
C THR A 71 -19.01 -8.97 3.40
N GLN A 72 -19.49 -7.75 3.60
CA GLN A 72 -18.94 -6.89 4.67
C GLN A 72 -18.95 -7.55 6.05
N ALA A 73 -19.95 -8.39 6.30
CA ALA A 73 -20.04 -9.18 7.52
C ALA A 73 -19.37 -10.57 7.41
N GLY A 74 -19.19 -11.12 6.19
CA GLY A 74 -18.70 -12.48 5.97
C GLY A 74 -17.17 -12.61 5.92
N VAL A 75 -16.47 -11.60 5.37
CA VAL A 75 -15.00 -11.59 5.34
C VAL A 75 -14.47 -10.55 6.34
N PRO A 76 -13.87 -10.98 7.45
CA PRO A 76 -13.37 -10.07 8.46
C PRO A 76 -12.29 -9.13 7.90
N GLY A 77 -12.35 -7.84 8.27
CA GLY A 77 -11.36 -6.83 7.84
C GLY A 77 -9.91 -7.25 8.06
N PRO A 78 -9.56 -7.82 9.24
CA PRO A 78 -8.20 -8.30 9.50
C PRO A 78 -7.69 -9.34 8.48
N VAL A 79 -8.55 -10.21 7.95
CA VAL A 79 -8.17 -11.21 6.93
C VAL A 79 -7.73 -10.53 5.63
N ILE A 80 -8.48 -9.51 5.19
CA ILE A 80 -8.16 -8.71 4.00
C ILE A 80 -6.84 -7.96 4.18
N ILE A 81 -6.63 -7.34 5.36
CA ILE A 81 -5.39 -6.65 5.68
C ILE A 81 -4.21 -7.62 5.69
N THR A 82 -4.37 -8.79 6.31
CA THR A 82 -3.34 -9.82 6.35
C THR A 82 -2.97 -10.29 4.94
N LEU A 83 -3.96 -10.57 4.09
CA LEU A 83 -3.73 -10.94 2.69
C LEU A 83 -3.01 -9.82 1.94
N ALA A 84 -3.42 -8.56 2.13
CA ALA A 84 -2.77 -7.41 1.52
C ALA A 84 -1.29 -7.29 1.95
N ILE A 85 -0.97 -7.53 3.22
CA ILE A 85 0.41 -7.52 3.73
C ILE A 85 1.24 -8.62 3.07
N PHE A 86 0.73 -9.86 3.00
CA PHE A 86 1.45 -10.96 2.37
C PHE A 86 1.70 -10.73 0.89
N LEU A 87 0.70 -10.24 0.16
CA LEU A 87 0.84 -9.88 -1.25
C LEU A 87 1.83 -8.72 -1.43
N THR A 88 1.82 -7.74 -0.53
CA THR A 88 2.81 -6.65 -0.55
C THR A 88 4.23 -7.18 -0.39
N ILE A 89 4.47 -8.05 0.59
CA ILE A 89 5.79 -8.67 0.79
C ILE A 89 6.21 -9.47 -0.44
N PHE A 90 5.28 -10.18 -1.06
CA PHE A 90 5.55 -10.97 -2.27
C PHE A 90 5.94 -10.07 -3.46
N ILE A 91 5.16 -9.02 -3.71
CA ILE A 91 5.39 -8.07 -4.81
C ILE A 91 6.66 -7.24 -4.59
N MET A 92 6.90 -6.79 -3.36
CA MET A 92 8.07 -5.98 -3.00
C MET A 92 9.34 -6.80 -2.80
N ARG A 93 9.28 -8.12 -2.97
CA ARG A 93 10.43 -9.01 -2.75
C ARG A 93 11.70 -8.56 -3.48
N PRO A 94 11.69 -8.25 -4.79
CA PRO A 94 12.91 -7.82 -5.49
C PRO A 94 13.49 -6.52 -4.92
N THR A 95 12.62 -5.57 -4.55
CA THR A 95 13.03 -4.32 -3.90
C THR A 95 13.66 -4.59 -2.53
N PHE A 96 13.06 -5.46 -1.72
CA PHE A 96 13.60 -5.83 -0.41
C PHE A 96 14.91 -6.62 -0.50
N GLU A 97 15.06 -7.51 -1.47
CA GLU A 97 16.31 -8.23 -1.72
C GLU A 97 17.44 -7.27 -2.09
N ARG A 98 17.15 -6.24 -2.90
CA ARG A 98 18.11 -5.19 -3.23
C ARG A 98 18.49 -4.37 -2.01
N ILE A 99 17.54 -3.90 -1.22
CA ILE A 99 17.80 -3.18 0.04
C ILE A 99 18.66 -4.05 0.98
N ASN A 100 18.32 -5.33 1.11
CA ASN A 100 19.09 -6.24 1.95
C ASN A 100 20.55 -6.37 1.49
N ARG A 101 20.78 -6.54 0.20
CA ARG A 101 22.12 -6.70 -0.37
C ARG A 101 22.95 -5.42 -0.29
N ASP A 102 22.36 -4.27 -0.65
CA ASP A 102 23.11 -3.04 -0.89
C ASP A 102 23.22 -2.16 0.37
N SER A 103 22.34 -2.39 1.37
CA SER A 103 22.28 -1.62 2.62
C SER A 103 22.41 -2.48 3.88
N VAL A 104 21.48 -3.42 4.10
CA VAL A 104 21.39 -4.15 5.37
C VAL A 104 22.60 -5.07 5.61
N GLN A 105 23.02 -5.83 4.60
CA GLN A 105 24.16 -6.75 4.71
C GLN A 105 25.49 -6.01 5.01
N PRO A 106 25.87 -4.94 4.27
CA PRO A 106 27.06 -4.15 4.58
C PRO A 106 26.99 -3.49 5.97
N TYR A 107 25.80 -3.02 6.37
CA TYR A 107 25.60 -2.45 7.70
C TYR A 107 25.82 -3.48 8.82
N LEU A 108 25.26 -4.69 8.69
CA LEU A 108 25.44 -5.77 9.65
C LEU A 108 26.90 -6.27 9.74
N ARG A 109 27.68 -6.07 8.66
CA ARG A 109 29.12 -6.38 8.63
C ARG A 109 29.99 -5.23 9.15
N HIS A 110 29.38 -4.13 9.62
CA HIS A 110 30.08 -2.91 10.04
C HIS A 110 30.95 -2.27 8.94
N GLU A 111 30.62 -2.51 7.65
CA GLU A 111 31.32 -1.92 6.49
C GLU A 111 30.87 -0.48 6.23
N ILE A 112 29.63 -0.13 6.64
CA ILE A 112 29.02 1.19 6.46
C ILE A 112 28.36 1.65 7.75
N ASN A 113 28.23 2.97 7.89
CA ASN A 113 27.53 3.58 9.03
C ASN A 113 26.02 3.71 8.79
N ASP A 114 25.25 4.07 9.84
CA ASP A 114 23.78 4.19 9.82
C ASP A 114 23.28 5.11 8.70
N ARG A 115 23.93 6.27 8.53
CA ARG A 115 23.55 7.26 7.52
C ARG A 115 23.77 6.74 6.11
N GLU A 116 24.85 6.05 5.89
CA GLU A 116 25.17 5.45 4.58
C GLU A 116 24.23 4.28 4.26
N ALA A 117 23.86 3.49 5.26
CA ALA A 117 22.87 2.41 5.08
C ALA A 117 21.52 2.96 4.59
N ILE A 118 21.03 4.06 5.20
CA ILE A 118 19.81 4.72 4.76
C ILE A 118 19.96 5.22 3.32
N MET A 119 21.06 5.93 3.02
CA MET A 119 21.29 6.48 1.69
C MET A 119 21.35 5.40 0.60
N ARG A 120 21.86 4.22 0.91
CA ARG A 120 21.89 3.07 -0.01
C ARG A 120 20.55 2.35 -0.16
N ALA A 121 19.64 2.45 0.83
CA ALA A 121 18.29 1.87 0.75
C ALA A 121 17.33 2.70 -0.12
N ILE A 122 17.44 4.03 -0.09
CA ILE A 122 16.54 4.97 -0.77
C ILE A 122 16.42 4.71 -2.28
N PRO A 123 17.51 4.48 -3.05
CA PRO A 123 17.43 4.26 -4.50
C PRO A 123 16.53 3.08 -4.89
N ALA A 124 16.54 1.98 -4.14
CA ALA A 124 15.71 0.83 -4.43
C ALA A 124 14.20 1.14 -4.29
N ILE A 125 13.83 1.92 -3.27
CA ILE A 125 12.44 2.36 -3.05
C ILE A 125 12.04 3.39 -4.13
N ARG A 126 12.92 4.35 -4.44
CA ARG A 126 12.69 5.33 -5.51
C ARG A 126 12.44 4.65 -6.85
N GLU A 127 13.26 3.68 -7.20
CA GLU A 127 13.11 2.94 -8.46
C GLU A 127 11.77 2.22 -8.53
N PHE A 128 11.36 1.54 -7.47
CA PHE A 128 10.03 0.93 -7.37
C PHE A 128 8.92 1.96 -7.61
N MET A 129 8.97 3.12 -6.93
CA MET A 129 7.97 4.17 -7.11
C MET A 129 7.97 4.72 -8.54
N PHE A 130 9.14 4.94 -9.16
CA PHE A 130 9.23 5.42 -10.53
C PHE A 130 8.66 4.44 -11.56
N HIS A 131 8.78 3.13 -11.34
CA HIS A 131 8.15 2.13 -12.20
C HIS A 131 6.61 2.15 -12.12
N GLN A 132 6.08 2.62 -10.99
CA GLN A 132 4.64 2.65 -10.75
C GLN A 132 4.00 4.03 -10.93
N VAL A 133 4.75 5.12 -10.80
CA VAL A 133 4.22 6.47 -10.97
C VAL A 133 3.86 6.76 -12.44
N ARG A 134 2.77 7.48 -12.67
CA ARG A 134 2.39 7.96 -14.00
C ARG A 134 3.01 9.32 -14.25
N GLU A 135 3.58 9.52 -15.43
CA GLU A 135 4.18 10.79 -15.82
C GLU A 135 3.22 11.98 -15.67
N LYS A 136 1.93 11.79 -15.96
CA LYS A 136 0.90 12.85 -15.80
C LYS A 136 0.72 13.26 -14.35
N ASP A 137 0.73 12.30 -13.41
CA ASP A 137 0.53 12.58 -11.98
C ASP A 137 1.79 13.24 -11.41
N LEU A 138 2.97 12.78 -11.82
CA LEU A 138 4.24 13.41 -11.46
C LEU A 138 4.35 14.84 -12.02
N GLY A 139 4.06 15.03 -13.32
CA GLY A 139 4.09 16.33 -13.97
C GLY A 139 3.14 17.33 -13.33
N LEU A 140 1.94 16.90 -12.93
CA LEU A 140 0.98 17.73 -12.22
C LEU A 140 1.58 18.27 -10.91
N LEU A 141 2.16 17.38 -10.09
CA LEU A 141 2.71 17.78 -8.78
C LEU A 141 3.98 18.62 -8.91
N MET A 142 4.83 18.31 -9.89
CA MET A 142 6.01 19.12 -10.19
C MET A 142 5.61 20.56 -10.58
N SER A 143 4.64 20.72 -11.48
CA SER A 143 4.15 22.02 -11.90
C SER A 143 3.46 22.79 -10.76
N THR A 144 2.67 22.09 -9.94
CA THR A 144 1.99 22.70 -8.78
C THR A 144 3.00 23.16 -7.70
N ALA A 145 4.12 22.44 -7.56
CA ALA A 145 5.21 22.82 -6.66
C ALA A 145 6.13 23.90 -7.25
N GLY A 146 5.89 24.38 -8.47
CA GLY A 146 6.76 25.36 -9.14
C GLY A 146 8.14 24.81 -9.49
N LEU A 147 8.30 23.50 -9.59
CA LEU A 147 9.58 22.86 -9.89
C LEU A 147 9.77 22.75 -11.42
N PRO A 148 11.00 22.90 -11.92
CA PRO A 148 11.30 22.72 -13.34
C PRO A 148 11.04 21.26 -13.75
N LYS A 149 10.83 21.05 -15.05
CA LYS A 149 10.71 19.67 -15.59
C LYS A 149 12.04 18.95 -15.34
N PRO A 150 12.00 17.77 -14.67
CA PRO A 150 13.20 17.02 -14.36
C PRO A 150 13.86 16.48 -15.63
N GLU A 151 15.17 16.59 -15.73
CA GLU A 151 15.96 15.98 -16.82
C GLU A 151 16.21 14.50 -16.52
N ASN A 152 16.42 14.18 -15.24
CA ASN A 152 16.69 12.83 -14.76
C ASN A 152 15.73 12.43 -13.62
N LYS A 153 15.60 11.13 -13.39
CA LYS A 153 14.82 10.61 -12.27
C LYS A 153 15.32 11.09 -10.91
N ASP A 154 16.63 11.36 -10.80
CA ASP A 154 17.26 11.77 -9.54
C ASP A 154 16.92 13.21 -9.17
N ASP A 155 16.56 14.05 -10.16
CA ASP A 155 16.20 15.47 -9.95
C ASP A 155 14.83 15.62 -9.29
N VAL A 156 14.01 14.55 -9.24
CA VAL A 156 12.67 14.58 -8.65
C VAL A 156 12.77 14.51 -7.13
N PRO A 157 12.32 15.52 -6.37
CA PRO A 157 12.30 15.46 -4.92
C PRO A 157 11.38 14.32 -4.41
N ILE A 158 11.81 13.64 -3.36
CA ILE A 158 11.01 12.59 -2.71
C ILE A 158 9.66 13.13 -2.23
N SER A 159 9.62 14.37 -1.76
CA SER A 159 8.40 15.06 -1.32
C SER A 159 7.35 15.20 -2.42
N THR A 160 7.75 15.20 -3.70
CA THR A 160 6.86 15.23 -4.86
C THR A 160 6.60 13.82 -5.38
N LEU A 161 7.61 12.94 -5.34
CA LEU A 161 7.48 11.57 -5.83
C LEU A 161 6.48 10.74 -5.03
N ILE A 162 6.51 10.81 -3.69
CA ILE A 162 5.61 10.01 -2.82
C ILE A 162 4.14 10.34 -3.11
N PRO A 163 3.67 11.61 -3.06
CA PRO A 163 2.26 11.90 -3.35
C PRO A 163 1.88 11.60 -4.80
N ALA A 164 2.78 11.77 -5.78
CA ALA A 164 2.54 11.37 -7.17
C ALA A 164 2.34 9.86 -7.29
N PHE A 165 3.15 9.08 -6.59
CA PHE A 165 3.03 7.63 -6.52
C PHE A 165 1.69 7.21 -5.89
N ILE A 166 1.32 7.78 -4.73
CA ILE A 166 0.04 7.47 -4.06
C ILE A 166 -1.14 7.77 -4.99
N MET A 167 -1.15 8.92 -5.67
CA MET A 167 -2.20 9.27 -6.63
C MET A 167 -2.30 8.26 -7.77
N SER A 168 -1.16 7.83 -8.31
CA SER A 168 -1.08 6.84 -9.38
C SER A 168 -1.57 5.46 -8.91
N GLU A 169 -1.18 5.05 -7.71
CA GLU A 169 -1.61 3.78 -7.09
C GLU A 169 -3.13 3.77 -6.83
N LEU A 170 -3.67 4.85 -6.25
CA LEU A 170 -5.11 4.98 -6.03
C LEU A 170 -5.87 4.93 -7.35
N ARG A 171 -5.43 5.64 -8.38
CA ARG A 171 -6.08 5.61 -9.69
C ARG A 171 -6.11 4.20 -10.29
N ARG A 172 -4.97 3.49 -10.28
CA ARG A 172 -4.92 2.10 -10.77
C ARG A 172 -5.77 1.18 -9.93
N ALA A 173 -5.75 1.34 -8.60
CA ALA A 173 -6.58 0.57 -7.71
C ALA A 173 -8.07 0.76 -7.98
N PHE A 174 -8.52 2.00 -8.20
CA PHE A 174 -9.90 2.29 -8.58
C PHE A 174 -10.27 1.69 -9.95
N GLN A 175 -9.37 1.77 -10.94
CA GLN A 175 -9.62 1.16 -12.24
C GLN A 175 -9.80 -0.36 -12.15
N ILE A 176 -8.88 -1.06 -11.47
CA ILE A 176 -8.97 -2.52 -11.28
C ILE A 176 -10.18 -2.87 -10.43
N GLY A 177 -10.37 -2.17 -9.31
CA GLY A 177 -11.47 -2.41 -8.38
C GLY A 177 -12.84 -2.21 -9.03
N PHE A 178 -12.98 -1.18 -9.87
CA PHE A 178 -14.20 -0.92 -10.61
C PHE A 178 -14.53 -2.05 -11.60
N VAL A 179 -13.54 -2.51 -12.36
CA VAL A 179 -13.74 -3.64 -13.30
C VAL A 179 -14.16 -4.91 -12.55
N LEU A 180 -13.54 -5.18 -11.39
CA LEU A 180 -13.92 -6.32 -10.55
C LEU A 180 -15.31 -6.16 -9.92
N TYR A 181 -15.76 -4.94 -9.68
CA TYR A 181 -17.06 -4.64 -9.10
C TYR A 181 -18.22 -4.81 -10.10
N LEU A 182 -17.98 -4.56 -11.40
CA LEU A 182 -19.01 -4.56 -12.44
C LEU A 182 -19.86 -5.84 -12.49
N PRO A 183 -19.32 -7.07 -12.51
CA PRO A 183 -20.15 -8.28 -12.59
C PRO A 183 -21.09 -8.42 -11.39
N PHE A 184 -20.68 -8.00 -10.21
CA PHE A 184 -21.51 -8.03 -9.01
C PHE A 184 -22.65 -7.01 -9.06
N LEU A 185 -22.36 -5.83 -9.64
CA LEU A 185 -23.37 -4.80 -9.84
C LEU A 185 -24.44 -5.27 -10.83
N VAL A 186 -24.05 -5.97 -11.90
CA VAL A 186 -25.01 -6.56 -12.86
C VAL A 186 -25.94 -7.55 -12.18
N ILE A 187 -25.39 -8.42 -11.31
CA ILE A 187 -26.22 -9.37 -10.55
C ILE A 187 -27.23 -8.61 -9.66
N ASP A 188 -26.78 -7.55 -8.96
CA ASP A 188 -27.67 -6.73 -8.13
C ASP A 188 -28.81 -6.12 -8.96
N MET A 189 -28.51 -5.59 -10.14
CA MET A 189 -29.51 -4.99 -11.03
C MET A 189 -30.53 -5.99 -11.53
N VAL A 190 -30.08 -7.19 -11.92
CA VAL A 190 -30.96 -8.27 -12.40
C VAL A 190 -31.90 -8.73 -11.28
N ILE A 191 -31.35 -9.01 -10.09
CA ILE A 191 -32.14 -9.43 -8.93
C ILE A 191 -33.15 -8.35 -8.53
N SER A 192 -32.71 -7.08 -8.50
CA SER A 192 -33.61 -5.93 -8.22
C SER A 192 -34.78 -5.87 -9.20
N SER A 193 -34.51 -6.02 -10.49
CA SER A 193 -35.55 -5.98 -11.54
C SER A 193 -36.56 -7.13 -11.38
N ILE A 194 -36.09 -8.34 -11.03
CA ILE A 194 -36.94 -9.48 -10.79
C ILE A 194 -37.83 -9.22 -9.55
N LEU A 195 -37.29 -8.79 -8.45
CA LEU A 195 -38.06 -8.51 -7.23
C LEU A 195 -39.11 -7.41 -7.45
N LEU A 196 -38.75 -6.36 -8.17
CA LEU A 196 -39.70 -5.29 -8.52
C LEU A 196 -40.85 -5.83 -9.39
N SER A 197 -40.56 -6.69 -10.38
CA SER A 197 -41.60 -7.27 -11.25
C SER A 197 -42.58 -8.20 -10.51
N LEU A 198 -42.09 -8.83 -9.41
CA LEU A 198 -42.90 -9.67 -8.53
C LEU A 198 -43.67 -8.88 -7.45
N GLY A 199 -43.52 -7.55 -7.42
CA GLY A 199 -44.16 -6.70 -6.44
C GLY A 199 -43.54 -6.76 -5.04
N MET A 200 -42.28 -7.29 -4.92
CA MET A 200 -41.62 -7.50 -3.63
C MET A 200 -40.76 -6.28 -3.25
N PHE A 201 -41.40 -5.13 -3.02
CA PHE A 201 -40.72 -3.85 -2.74
C PHE A 201 -40.02 -3.79 -1.37
N MET A 202 -40.44 -4.59 -0.40
CA MET A 202 -39.92 -4.58 0.97
C MET A 202 -38.64 -5.41 1.16
N LEU A 203 -38.29 -6.29 0.21
CA LEU A 203 -37.11 -7.15 0.32
C LEU A 203 -35.88 -6.44 -0.20
N PRO A 204 -34.82 -6.33 0.62
CA PRO A 204 -33.57 -5.73 0.16
C PRO A 204 -32.88 -6.63 -0.87
N PRO A 205 -32.68 -6.18 -2.14
CA PRO A 205 -32.13 -7.00 -3.22
C PRO A 205 -30.73 -7.57 -2.88
N MET A 206 -29.95 -6.84 -2.12
CA MET A 206 -28.60 -7.25 -1.71
C MET A 206 -28.58 -8.58 -0.94
N LEU A 207 -29.58 -8.87 -0.11
CA LEU A 207 -29.66 -10.13 0.63
C LEU A 207 -29.93 -11.32 -0.29
N ILE A 208 -30.74 -11.09 -1.33
CA ILE A 208 -31.09 -12.12 -2.29
C ILE A 208 -29.98 -12.36 -3.32
N SER A 209 -29.25 -11.30 -3.70
CA SER A 209 -28.16 -11.38 -4.68
C SER A 209 -26.88 -12.01 -4.11
N LEU A 210 -26.67 -11.95 -2.79
CA LEU A 210 -25.46 -12.41 -2.13
C LEU A 210 -25.09 -13.88 -2.44
N PRO A 211 -26.00 -14.88 -2.34
CA PRO A 211 -25.64 -16.25 -2.68
C PRO A 211 -25.26 -16.43 -4.16
N PHE A 212 -25.89 -15.68 -5.08
CA PHE A 212 -25.54 -15.74 -6.51
C PHE A 212 -24.16 -15.14 -6.79
N LYS A 213 -23.80 -14.06 -6.11
CA LYS A 213 -22.47 -13.44 -6.20
C LYS A 213 -21.39 -14.38 -5.69
N LEU A 214 -21.61 -15.02 -4.54
CA LEU A 214 -20.68 -16.00 -3.98
C LEU A 214 -20.53 -17.20 -4.89
N LEU A 215 -21.63 -17.74 -5.42
CA LEU A 215 -21.61 -18.87 -6.36
C LEU A 215 -20.79 -18.51 -7.60
N LEU A 216 -21.08 -17.36 -8.24
CA LEU A 216 -20.32 -16.90 -9.41
C LEU A 216 -18.83 -16.79 -9.08
N PHE A 217 -18.48 -16.14 -7.96
CA PHE A 217 -17.10 -15.91 -7.57
C PHE A 217 -16.33 -17.22 -7.34
N VAL A 218 -16.98 -18.22 -6.74
CA VAL A 218 -16.38 -19.56 -6.54
C VAL A 218 -16.24 -20.30 -7.87
N LEU A 219 -17.26 -20.26 -8.74
CA LEU A 219 -17.23 -20.96 -10.04
C LEU A 219 -16.12 -20.45 -10.97
N VAL A 220 -15.80 -19.15 -10.92
CA VAL A 220 -14.73 -18.57 -11.78
C VAL A 220 -13.35 -18.60 -11.12
N ASP A 221 -13.20 -19.27 -9.98
CA ASP A 221 -11.97 -19.22 -9.17
C ASP A 221 -11.51 -17.79 -8.89
N GLY A 222 -12.43 -16.98 -8.38
CA GLY A 222 -12.28 -15.52 -8.25
C GLY A 222 -11.06 -15.09 -7.47
N TRP A 223 -10.67 -15.80 -6.39
CA TRP A 223 -9.47 -15.47 -5.62
C TRP A 223 -8.19 -15.58 -6.45
N ASN A 224 -8.05 -16.65 -7.23
CA ASN A 224 -6.90 -16.88 -8.09
C ASN A 224 -6.81 -15.79 -9.18
N MET A 225 -7.96 -15.46 -9.79
CA MET A 225 -8.03 -14.42 -10.82
C MET A 225 -7.67 -13.04 -10.26
N VAL A 226 -8.17 -12.67 -9.08
CA VAL A 226 -7.87 -11.37 -8.44
C VAL A 226 -6.40 -11.28 -8.06
N VAL A 227 -5.84 -12.31 -7.41
CA VAL A 227 -4.43 -12.32 -7.01
C VAL A 227 -3.51 -12.24 -8.22
N LYS A 228 -3.76 -13.03 -9.27
CA LYS A 228 -3.01 -12.99 -10.53
C LYS A 228 -3.06 -11.60 -11.18
N SER A 229 -4.25 -11.00 -11.28
CA SER A 229 -4.43 -9.67 -11.86
C SER A 229 -3.71 -8.59 -11.06
N LEU A 230 -3.75 -8.67 -9.73
CA LEU A 230 -3.04 -7.75 -8.85
C LEU A 230 -1.54 -7.86 -9.06
N VAL A 231 -0.96 -9.07 -8.99
CA VAL A 231 0.48 -9.29 -9.16
C VAL A 231 0.92 -8.83 -10.56
N ALA A 232 0.20 -9.21 -11.61
CA ALA A 232 0.51 -8.80 -12.99
C ALA A 232 0.42 -7.29 -13.20
N SER A 233 -0.37 -6.57 -12.42
CA SER A 233 -0.52 -5.11 -12.54
C SER A 233 0.70 -4.32 -12.11
N PHE A 234 1.69 -4.94 -11.45
CA PHE A 234 2.89 -4.26 -10.96
C PHE A 234 4.10 -4.33 -11.91
N ASN A 235 4.01 -5.02 -13.06
CA ASN A 235 5.11 -5.10 -14.04
C ASN A 235 6.48 -5.35 -13.37
N ILE A 236 6.56 -6.41 -12.58
CA ILE A 236 7.78 -6.79 -11.83
C ILE A 236 8.57 -7.79 -12.64
#